data_c9f61b3a483e61fd094641f7d196ae9e
#
_entry.id   c9f61b3a483e61fd094641f7d196ae9e
#
_cell.length_a   1.000
_cell.length_b   1.000
_cell.length_c   1.000
_cell.angle_alpha   90.00
_cell.angle_beta   90.00
_cell.angle_gamma   90.00
#
_symmetry.space_group_name_H-M   'P 1'
#
loop_
_entity.id
_entity.type
_entity.pdbx_description
1 polymer ?
#
loop_
_entity_poly.entity_id
_entity_poly.type
_entity_poly.pdbx_seq_one_letter_code
_entity_poly.pdbx_strand_id
1 'polypeptide(L)'
;MLTMYKWDDPALKQIWQKLYAYNSYLFPYSSWEYNEQIYKYIKVKPSSMFQKNYFLVYEEEKKPLVLFPLYLKKNKLCLFGENISGAGHLDLLYDAVITTKQLDNAFAELKSMFPGKILELRMINERSKIYRFLQEMSVAGADAFFPVKAEEERVCVKVLFNDNYEEYEKGLSRNARSNLHKAYSKVRRNELDMSLKVIKGPFTDKALLSEAMKIYTKRESERKNRRMDFIPYIKHRYFSALVWAMKNIASHYTFCFF
;
A
#
# COMPACT_ATOMS: atom_id res chain seq x y z
N MET A 1 7.00 -13.79 22.12
CA MET A 1 8.38 -13.95 21.60
C MET A 1 8.40 -13.63 20.11
N LEU A 2 9.38 -12.86 19.65
CA LEU A 2 9.53 -12.44 18.25
C LEU A 2 10.34 -13.48 17.46
N THR A 3 9.72 -14.08 16.45
CA THR A 3 10.31 -15.14 15.62
C THR A 3 10.54 -14.61 14.20
N MET A 4 11.71 -14.87 13.63
CA MET A 4 12.02 -14.49 12.24
C MET A 4 11.73 -15.63 11.29
N TYR A 5 10.90 -15.36 10.30
CA TYR A 5 10.54 -16.30 9.24
C TYR A 5 11.30 -16.00 7.95
N LYS A 6 11.61 -17.03 7.19
CA LYS A 6 12.07 -16.89 5.80
C LYS A 6 10.87 -16.66 4.89
N TRP A 7 11.11 -16.01 3.75
CA TRP A 7 10.04 -15.72 2.79
C TRP A 7 9.37 -16.99 2.22
N ASP A 8 10.14 -18.05 2.05
CA ASP A 8 9.71 -19.34 1.50
C ASP A 8 9.11 -20.29 2.55
N ASP A 9 9.00 -19.85 3.78
CA ASP A 9 8.33 -20.63 4.84
C ASP A 9 6.80 -20.63 4.64
N PRO A 10 6.18 -21.80 4.46
CA PRO A 10 4.72 -21.89 4.28
C PRO A 10 3.92 -21.31 5.47
N ALA A 11 4.47 -21.38 6.67
CA ALA A 11 3.84 -20.83 7.87
C ALA A 11 3.72 -19.29 7.78
N LEU A 12 4.72 -18.61 7.23
CA LEU A 12 4.66 -17.16 7.04
C LEU A 12 3.46 -16.75 6.19
N LYS A 13 3.23 -17.44 5.08
CA LYS A 13 2.09 -17.17 4.20
C LYS A 13 0.76 -17.31 4.94
N GLN A 14 0.59 -18.39 5.68
CA GLN A 14 -0.63 -18.64 6.45
C GLN A 14 -0.87 -17.57 7.52
N ILE A 15 0.18 -17.20 8.27
CA ILE A 15 0.14 -16.14 9.28
C ILE A 15 -0.22 -14.81 8.62
N TRP A 16 0.44 -14.46 7.50
CA TRP A 16 0.20 -13.22 6.78
C TRP A 16 -1.26 -13.09 6.33
N GLN A 17 -1.77 -14.11 5.65
CA GLN A 17 -3.15 -14.13 5.16
C GLN A 17 -4.17 -14.06 6.30
N LYS A 18 -3.92 -14.77 7.42
CA LYS A 18 -4.76 -14.73 8.60
C LYS A 18 -4.82 -13.34 9.23
N LEU A 19 -3.65 -12.73 9.48
CA LEU A 19 -3.59 -11.40 10.10
C LEU A 19 -4.11 -10.30 9.15
N TYR A 20 -3.90 -10.44 7.85
CA TYR A 20 -4.47 -9.53 6.86
C TYR A 20 -6.00 -9.56 6.86
N ALA A 21 -6.59 -10.73 6.94
CA ALA A 21 -8.05 -10.91 6.94
C ALA A 21 -8.76 -10.26 8.15
N TYR A 22 -8.05 -10.06 9.26
CA TYR A 22 -8.61 -9.41 10.45
C TYR A 22 -8.78 -7.89 10.30
N ASN A 23 -8.19 -7.27 9.32
CA ASN A 23 -8.10 -5.82 9.20
C ASN A 23 -8.76 -5.32 7.92
N SER A 24 -10.09 -5.15 7.93
CA SER A 24 -10.90 -4.77 6.76
C SER A 24 -10.58 -3.40 6.16
N TYR A 25 -9.85 -2.53 6.89
CA TYR A 25 -9.41 -1.22 6.38
C TYR A 25 -8.10 -1.29 5.59
N LEU A 26 -7.41 -2.44 5.61
CA LEU A 26 -6.15 -2.58 4.89
C LEU A 26 -6.36 -2.56 3.38
N PHE A 27 -5.46 -1.86 2.72
CA PHE A 27 -5.41 -1.84 1.27
C PHE A 27 -4.79 -3.14 0.73
N PRO A 28 -5.08 -3.51 -0.52
CA PRO A 28 -4.48 -4.67 -1.17
C PRO A 28 -2.95 -4.68 -1.17
N TYR A 29 -2.31 -3.53 -1.00
CA TYR A 29 -0.85 -3.41 -0.87
C TYR A 29 -0.26 -4.14 0.34
N SER A 30 -1.07 -4.41 1.36
CA SER A 30 -0.67 -5.21 2.53
C SER A 30 -1.00 -6.70 2.38
N SER A 31 -1.63 -7.15 1.28
CA SER A 31 -1.94 -8.56 1.04
C SER A 31 -0.68 -9.39 0.76
N TRP A 32 -0.75 -10.71 1.03
CA TRP A 32 0.31 -11.64 0.67
C TRP A 32 0.60 -11.62 -0.84
N GLU A 33 -0.45 -11.68 -1.64
CA GLU A 33 -0.39 -11.80 -3.10
C GLU A 33 0.35 -10.60 -3.71
N TYR A 34 0.09 -9.39 -3.23
CA TYR A 34 0.82 -8.20 -3.66
C TYR A 34 2.28 -8.27 -3.24
N ASN A 35 2.55 -8.58 -1.97
CA ASN A 35 3.90 -8.60 -1.42
C ASN A 35 4.74 -9.75 -2.00
N GLU A 36 4.11 -10.84 -2.41
CA GLU A 36 4.78 -11.91 -3.17
C GLU A 36 5.35 -11.41 -4.50
N GLN A 37 4.62 -10.55 -5.21
CA GLN A 37 5.11 -9.97 -6.44
C GLN A 37 6.22 -8.95 -6.17
N ILE A 38 6.08 -8.16 -5.11
CA ILE A 38 7.14 -7.24 -4.66
C ILE A 38 8.43 -8.01 -4.35
N TYR A 39 8.32 -9.12 -3.62
CA TYR A 39 9.48 -9.94 -3.26
C TYR A 39 10.18 -10.52 -4.49
N LYS A 40 9.41 -11.08 -5.44
CA LYS A 40 9.93 -11.58 -6.73
C LYS A 40 10.64 -10.47 -7.50
N TYR A 41 10.08 -9.27 -7.50
CA TYR A 41 10.66 -8.12 -8.17
C TYR A 41 11.97 -7.65 -7.50
N ILE A 42 11.99 -7.52 -6.17
CA ILE A 42 13.18 -7.08 -5.43
C ILE A 42 14.36 -8.01 -5.71
N LYS A 43 14.13 -9.32 -5.86
CA LYS A 43 15.17 -10.29 -6.18
C LYS A 43 15.86 -10.06 -7.53
N VAL A 44 15.16 -9.50 -8.51
CA VAL A 44 15.70 -9.27 -9.86
C VAL A 44 16.20 -7.84 -10.08
N LYS A 45 15.98 -6.95 -9.13
CA LYS A 45 16.41 -5.54 -9.23
C LYS A 45 17.83 -5.37 -8.68
N PRO A 46 18.82 -4.98 -9.49
CA PRO A 46 20.20 -4.86 -9.04
C PRO A 46 20.38 -3.97 -7.80
N SER A 47 19.68 -2.84 -7.73
CA SER A 47 19.74 -1.91 -6.59
C SER A 47 19.13 -2.44 -5.30
N SER A 48 18.40 -3.54 -5.34
CA SER A 48 17.74 -4.17 -4.19
C SER A 48 18.36 -5.53 -3.83
N MET A 49 19.37 -5.99 -4.58
CA MET A 49 20.01 -7.29 -4.38
C MET A 49 20.64 -7.44 -2.99
N PHE A 50 21.02 -6.31 -2.38
CA PHE A 50 21.59 -6.26 -1.02
C PHE A 50 20.57 -5.81 0.04
N GLN A 51 19.30 -5.69 -0.32
CA GLN A 51 18.27 -5.31 0.63
C GLN A 51 18.03 -6.47 1.61
N LYS A 52 18.23 -6.22 2.90
CA LYS A 52 17.91 -7.18 3.95
C LYS A 52 16.44 -7.02 4.32
N ASN A 53 15.66 -8.09 4.10
CA ASN A 53 14.25 -8.15 4.45
C ASN A 53 14.09 -8.99 5.72
N TYR A 54 13.17 -8.58 6.57
CA TYR A 54 12.86 -9.23 7.84
C TYR A 54 11.35 -9.45 7.92
N PHE A 55 10.94 -10.69 8.12
CA PHE A 55 9.54 -11.06 8.35
C PHE A 55 9.44 -11.60 9.76
N LEU A 56 9.07 -10.75 10.69
CA LEU A 56 9.10 -11.04 12.11
C LEU A 56 7.68 -11.18 12.62
N VAL A 57 7.42 -12.27 13.31
CA VAL A 57 6.10 -12.53 13.91
C VAL A 57 6.25 -12.52 15.42
N TYR A 58 5.49 -11.66 16.07
CA TYR A 58 5.35 -11.71 17.52
C TYR A 58 4.22 -12.67 17.88
N GLU A 59 4.54 -13.63 18.74
CA GLU A 59 3.64 -14.69 19.15
C GLU A 59 3.57 -14.78 20.67
N GLU A 60 2.36 -15.05 21.18
CA GLU A 60 2.13 -15.50 22.55
C GLU A 60 1.38 -16.82 22.50
N GLU A 61 1.81 -17.81 23.29
CA GLU A 61 1.21 -19.15 23.34
C GLU A 61 1.02 -19.79 21.94
N LYS A 62 1.99 -19.61 21.06
CA LYS A 62 1.97 -20.05 19.65
C LYS A 62 0.89 -19.38 18.78
N LYS A 63 0.25 -18.32 19.27
CA LYS A 63 -0.71 -17.52 18.53
C LYS A 63 0.01 -16.33 17.92
N PRO A 64 0.03 -16.16 16.60
CA PRO A 64 0.59 -14.97 15.96
C PRO A 64 -0.29 -13.76 16.25
N LEU A 65 0.31 -12.70 16.77
CA LEU A 65 -0.36 -11.46 17.17
C LEU A 65 0.02 -10.27 16.32
N VAL A 66 1.30 -10.14 15.92
CA VAL A 66 1.77 -9.06 15.05
C VAL A 66 2.77 -9.62 14.05
N LEU A 67 2.63 -9.24 12.80
CA LEU A 67 3.63 -9.44 11.76
C LEU A 67 4.25 -8.08 11.38
N PHE A 68 5.56 -8.01 11.47
CA PHE A 68 6.40 -6.91 11.05
C PHE A 68 7.08 -7.25 9.72
N PRO A 69 6.49 -6.90 8.58
CA PRO A 69 7.13 -7.07 7.28
C PRO A 69 8.06 -5.88 7.04
N LEU A 70 9.33 -6.03 7.31
CA LEU A 70 10.29 -4.94 7.32
C LEU A 70 11.44 -5.16 6.33
N TYR A 71 12.07 -4.07 5.93
CA TYR A 71 13.38 -4.09 5.29
C TYR A 71 14.31 -3.05 5.91
N LEU A 72 15.61 -3.34 5.87
CA LEU A 72 16.62 -2.42 6.37
C LEU A 72 17.10 -1.50 5.26
N LYS A 73 16.99 -0.19 5.50
CA LYS A 73 17.50 0.88 4.65
C LYS A 73 18.42 1.79 5.46
N LYS A 74 19.72 1.62 5.27
CA LYS A 74 20.74 2.30 6.09
C LYS A 74 20.53 1.98 7.57
N ASN A 75 20.14 2.97 8.38
CA ASN A 75 19.86 2.82 9.81
C ASN A 75 18.36 2.71 10.16
N LYS A 76 17.50 2.53 9.15
CA LYS A 76 16.05 2.52 9.34
C LYS A 76 15.46 1.17 8.97
N LEU A 77 14.54 0.69 9.79
CA LEU A 77 13.62 -0.39 9.48
C LEU A 77 12.37 0.24 8.88
N CYS A 78 12.05 -0.09 7.64
CA CYS A 78 10.92 0.45 6.89
C CYS A 78 9.97 -0.67 6.52
N LEU A 79 8.71 -0.36 6.22
CA LEU A 79 7.73 -1.35 5.78
C LEU A 79 8.12 -1.96 4.44
N PHE A 80 8.07 -3.28 4.36
CA PHE A 80 8.34 -4.02 3.12
C PHE A 80 7.37 -3.59 2.02
N GLY A 81 7.88 -3.30 0.84
CA GLY A 81 7.08 -2.79 -0.28
C GLY A 81 6.85 -1.26 -0.28
N GLU A 82 7.30 -0.56 0.75
CA GLU A 82 7.22 0.91 0.80
C GLU A 82 7.93 1.56 -0.40
N ASN A 83 7.34 2.61 -0.93
CA ASN A 83 7.82 3.36 -2.11
C ASN A 83 7.94 2.52 -3.40
N ILE A 84 7.38 1.34 -3.41
CA ILE A 84 7.31 0.51 -4.62
C ILE A 84 5.97 0.73 -5.29
N SER A 85 5.97 1.15 -6.55
CA SER A 85 4.76 1.36 -7.39
C SER A 85 3.68 2.24 -6.79
N GLY A 86 4.04 3.22 -5.98
CA GLY A 86 3.06 4.10 -5.36
C GLY A 86 2.25 3.41 -4.26
N ALA A 87 2.72 2.27 -3.75
CA ALA A 87 2.12 1.65 -2.58
C ALA A 87 2.14 2.65 -1.42
N GLY A 88 0.95 3.06 -1.02
CA GLY A 88 0.69 3.84 0.17
C GLY A 88 -0.23 3.05 1.09
N HIS A 89 -0.44 3.53 2.30
CA HIS A 89 -1.34 2.88 3.27
C HIS A 89 -0.93 1.44 3.59
N LEU A 90 0.37 1.19 3.69
CA LEU A 90 0.92 -0.03 4.27
C LEU A 90 0.74 0.03 5.79
N ASP A 91 0.64 -1.15 6.41
CA ASP A 91 0.57 -1.24 7.87
C ASP A 91 1.26 -2.52 8.34
N LEU A 92 1.50 -2.61 9.64
CA LEU A 92 1.77 -3.88 10.28
C LEU A 92 0.50 -4.72 10.26
N LEU A 93 0.65 -6.03 10.19
CA LEU A 93 -0.50 -6.92 10.26
C LEU A 93 -0.64 -7.42 11.70
N TYR A 94 -1.85 -7.37 12.25
CA TYR A 94 -2.05 -7.71 13.65
C TYR A 94 -3.41 -8.40 13.89
N ASP A 95 -3.48 -9.14 15.00
CA ASP A 95 -4.73 -9.77 15.44
C ASP A 95 -5.77 -8.71 15.83
N ALA A 96 -7.03 -8.90 15.42
CA ALA A 96 -8.11 -7.95 15.67
C ALA A 96 -8.31 -7.61 17.16
N VAL A 97 -8.03 -8.57 18.05
CA VAL A 97 -8.22 -8.43 19.49
C VAL A 97 -6.93 -8.11 20.25
N ILE A 98 -5.85 -7.77 19.54
CA ILE A 98 -4.57 -7.43 20.20
C ILE A 98 -4.74 -6.29 21.20
N THR A 99 -4.11 -6.44 22.36
CA THR A 99 -4.12 -5.45 23.44
C THR A 99 -2.93 -4.50 23.34
N THR A 100 -3.03 -3.31 23.96
CA THR A 100 -1.92 -2.36 24.09
C THR A 100 -0.69 -3.00 24.72
N LYS A 101 -0.85 -3.78 25.79
CA LYS A 101 0.26 -4.50 26.46
C LYS A 101 0.98 -5.46 25.50
N GLN A 102 0.24 -6.16 24.66
CA GLN A 102 0.84 -7.06 23.66
C GLN A 102 1.60 -6.30 22.59
N LEU A 103 1.10 -5.13 22.19
CA LEU A 103 1.84 -4.23 21.30
C LEU A 103 3.12 -3.71 21.96
N ASP A 104 3.06 -3.27 23.22
CA ASP A 104 4.25 -2.86 23.99
C ASP A 104 5.31 -3.96 23.99
N ASN A 105 4.92 -5.19 24.32
CA ASN A 105 5.83 -6.33 24.33
C ASN A 105 6.43 -6.59 22.93
N ALA A 106 5.60 -6.56 21.88
CA ALA A 106 6.05 -6.80 20.51
C ALA A 106 7.07 -5.74 20.06
N PHE A 107 6.82 -4.48 20.34
CA PHE A 107 7.74 -3.38 19.99
C PHE A 107 9.00 -3.39 20.87
N ALA A 108 8.90 -3.79 22.13
CA ALA A 108 10.04 -3.96 23.02
C ALA A 108 10.99 -5.05 22.50
N GLU A 109 10.47 -6.19 22.09
CA GLU A 109 11.26 -7.27 21.49
C GLU A 109 11.88 -6.83 20.15
N LEU A 110 11.12 -6.10 19.33
CA LEU A 110 11.65 -5.55 18.09
C LEU A 110 12.84 -4.61 18.35
N LYS A 111 12.71 -3.71 19.32
CA LYS A 111 13.79 -2.80 19.74
C LYS A 111 15.02 -3.57 20.25
N SER A 112 14.81 -4.61 21.04
CA SER A 112 15.89 -5.46 21.54
C SER A 112 16.63 -6.20 20.42
N MET A 113 15.90 -6.64 19.39
CA MET A 113 16.48 -7.33 18.22
C MET A 113 17.26 -6.38 17.32
N PHE A 114 16.91 -5.09 17.29
CA PHE A 114 17.52 -4.08 16.42
C PHE A 114 18.00 -2.85 17.21
N PRO A 115 18.98 -2.99 18.10
CA PRO A 115 19.46 -1.90 18.91
C PRO A 115 19.98 -0.75 18.03
N GLY A 116 19.61 0.48 18.38
CA GLY A 116 20.03 1.70 17.68
C GLY A 116 19.44 1.91 16.29
N LYS A 117 18.50 1.06 15.82
CA LYS A 117 17.78 1.28 14.58
C LYS A 117 16.54 2.12 14.80
N ILE A 118 16.18 2.87 13.77
CA ILE A 118 14.94 3.67 13.73
C ILE A 118 13.88 2.86 13.00
N LEU A 119 12.71 2.67 13.61
CA LEU A 119 11.54 2.15 12.92
C LEU A 119 10.80 3.31 12.25
N GLU A 120 10.74 3.31 10.93
CA GLU A 120 10.05 4.33 10.13
C GLU A 120 8.82 3.70 9.48
N LEU A 121 7.64 4.03 10.00
CA LEU A 121 6.36 3.59 9.50
C LEU A 121 5.68 4.74 8.77
N ARG A 122 5.64 4.69 7.45
CA ARG A 122 5.10 5.77 6.61
C ARG A 122 3.69 5.46 6.15
N MET A 123 2.88 6.50 6.04
CA MET A 123 1.50 6.44 5.51
C MET A 123 0.61 5.41 6.22
N ILE A 124 0.79 5.25 7.53
CA ILE A 124 -0.07 4.41 8.35
C ILE A 124 -1.47 5.03 8.41
N ASN A 125 -2.50 4.20 8.26
CA ASN A 125 -3.87 4.65 8.29
C ASN A 125 -4.29 5.06 9.72
N GLU A 126 -5.00 6.18 9.87
CA GLU A 126 -5.53 6.64 11.18
C GLU A 126 -6.46 5.64 11.87
N ARG A 127 -7.06 4.70 11.11
CA ARG A 127 -7.91 3.62 11.66
C ARG A 127 -7.11 2.50 12.28
N SER A 128 -5.80 2.44 12.04
CA SER A 128 -4.92 1.41 12.56
C SER A 128 -4.84 1.48 14.08
N LYS A 129 -4.87 0.32 14.75
CA LYS A 129 -4.52 0.23 16.17
C LYS A 129 -3.05 0.61 16.40
N ILE A 130 -2.18 0.29 15.43
CA ILE A 130 -0.75 0.66 15.48
C ILE A 130 -0.60 2.19 15.49
N TYR A 131 -1.35 2.89 14.63
CA TYR A 131 -1.34 4.36 14.62
C TYR A 131 -1.74 4.95 15.98
N ARG A 132 -2.85 4.47 16.55
CA ARG A 132 -3.34 4.92 17.87
C ARG A 132 -2.35 4.62 18.97
N PHE A 133 -1.84 3.41 19.01
CA PHE A 133 -0.80 2.99 19.94
C PHE A 133 0.43 3.90 19.88
N LEU A 134 0.94 4.19 18.68
CA LEU A 134 2.09 5.06 18.50
C LEU A 134 1.80 6.52 18.85
N GLN A 135 0.56 6.99 18.64
CA GLN A 135 0.15 8.31 19.11
C GLN A 135 0.15 8.41 20.63
N GLU A 136 -0.42 7.43 21.33
CA GLU A 136 -0.41 7.36 22.78
C GLU A 136 1.02 7.37 23.34
N MET A 137 1.92 6.61 22.75
CA MET A 137 3.34 6.60 23.08
C MET A 137 4.03 7.96 22.81
N SER A 138 3.65 8.65 21.74
CA SER A 138 4.18 9.97 21.41
C SER A 138 3.79 11.03 22.46
N VAL A 139 2.58 10.93 23.00
CA VAL A 139 2.09 11.84 24.06
C VAL A 139 2.73 11.53 25.40
N ALA A 140 3.01 10.27 25.71
CA ALA A 140 3.69 9.84 26.94
C ALA A 140 5.14 10.41 27.04
N GLY A 141 5.73 10.83 25.93
CA GLY A 141 7.00 11.53 25.90
C GLY A 141 8.16 10.76 26.51
N ALA A 142 8.84 11.37 27.51
CA ALA A 142 10.02 10.78 28.15
C ALA A 142 9.73 9.48 28.94
N ASP A 143 8.50 9.27 29.36
CA ASP A 143 8.07 8.07 30.09
C ASP A 143 7.79 6.90 29.13
N ALA A 144 7.75 7.16 27.81
CA ALA A 144 7.59 6.13 26.82
C ALA A 144 8.83 5.22 26.75
N PHE A 145 8.63 3.93 26.63
CA PHE A 145 9.70 2.95 26.50
C PHE A 145 10.64 3.21 25.31
N PHE A 146 10.16 3.92 24.29
CA PHE A 146 10.93 4.41 23.16
C PHE A 146 10.36 5.75 22.66
N PRO A 147 11.21 6.69 22.20
CA PRO A 147 10.73 7.97 21.70
C PRO A 147 9.99 7.76 20.37
N VAL A 148 8.79 8.31 20.26
CA VAL A 148 7.97 8.31 19.05
C VAL A 148 7.86 9.74 18.53
N LYS A 149 8.14 9.92 17.24
CA LYS A 149 7.86 11.16 16.52
C LYS A 149 6.83 10.87 15.44
N ALA A 150 5.67 11.50 15.54
CA ALA A 150 4.62 11.42 14.52
C ALA A 150 4.65 12.69 13.66
N GLU A 151 4.57 12.52 12.35
CA GLU A 151 4.47 13.61 11.37
C GLU A 151 3.33 13.31 10.41
N GLU A 152 2.49 14.32 10.13
CA GLU A 152 1.49 14.21 9.08
C GLU A 152 2.17 14.20 7.71
N GLU A 153 2.00 13.13 6.94
CA GLU A 153 2.64 13.00 5.63
C GLU A 153 1.70 13.38 4.49
N ARG A 154 0.46 12.94 4.54
CA ARG A 154 -0.54 13.20 3.48
C ARG A 154 -1.96 13.14 4.02
N VAL A 155 -2.77 14.04 3.52
CA VAL A 155 -4.23 13.98 3.69
C VAL A 155 -4.83 13.12 2.58
N CYS A 156 -5.58 12.09 2.96
CA CYS A 156 -6.34 11.29 2.02
C CYS A 156 -7.78 11.79 1.95
N VAL A 157 -8.18 12.27 0.79
CA VAL A 157 -9.57 12.66 0.56
C VAL A 157 -10.41 11.41 0.39
N LYS A 158 -11.40 11.23 1.25
CA LYS A 158 -12.41 10.19 1.13
C LYS A 158 -13.67 10.80 0.55
N VAL A 159 -14.08 10.30 -0.60
CA VAL A 159 -15.37 10.65 -1.21
C VAL A 159 -16.36 9.56 -0.86
N LEU A 160 -17.46 9.93 -0.21
CA LEU A 160 -18.59 9.03 0.02
C LEU A 160 -19.56 9.24 -1.14
N PHE A 161 -19.82 8.16 -1.88
CA PHE A 161 -20.84 8.17 -2.91
C PHE A 161 -22.18 7.83 -2.26
N ASN A 162 -23.19 8.63 -2.55
CA ASN A 162 -24.57 8.30 -2.23
C ASN A 162 -25.09 7.28 -3.25
N ASP A 163 -26.14 6.56 -2.91
CA ASP A 163 -26.76 5.58 -3.82
C ASP A 163 -27.34 6.25 -5.08
N ASN A 164 -27.61 7.55 -5.01
CA ASN A 164 -28.13 8.36 -6.11
C ASN A 164 -27.09 9.41 -6.54
N TYR A 165 -26.78 9.43 -7.84
CA TYR A 165 -25.87 10.40 -8.43
C TYR A 165 -26.32 11.85 -8.25
N GLU A 166 -27.62 12.13 -8.33
CA GLU A 166 -28.17 13.48 -8.17
C GLU A 166 -27.89 14.01 -6.75
N GLU A 167 -28.04 13.17 -5.73
CA GLU A 167 -27.77 13.56 -4.35
C GLU A 167 -26.26 13.81 -4.16
N TYR A 168 -25.42 12.97 -4.75
CA TYR A 168 -23.98 13.20 -4.76
C TYR A 168 -23.64 14.54 -5.40
N GLU A 169 -24.22 14.85 -6.58
CA GLU A 169 -23.97 16.11 -7.28
C GLU A 169 -24.44 17.33 -6.47
N LYS A 170 -25.60 17.24 -5.82
CA LYS A 170 -26.12 18.30 -4.93
C LYS A 170 -25.18 18.54 -3.73
N GLY A 171 -24.54 17.49 -3.21
CA GLY A 171 -23.58 17.57 -2.13
C GLY A 171 -22.23 18.21 -2.51
N LEU A 172 -21.93 18.35 -3.80
CA LEU A 172 -20.70 18.97 -4.25
C LEU A 172 -20.68 20.49 -3.98
N SER A 173 -19.51 21.03 -3.68
CA SER A 173 -19.31 22.47 -3.63
C SER A 173 -19.65 23.12 -4.98
N ARG A 174 -20.04 24.41 -4.99
CA ARG A 174 -20.35 25.17 -6.20
C ARG A 174 -19.23 25.06 -7.25
N ASN A 175 -17.98 25.15 -6.82
CA ASN A 175 -16.84 25.07 -7.74
C ASN A 175 -16.65 23.66 -8.30
N ALA A 176 -16.79 22.62 -7.48
CA ALA A 176 -16.71 21.23 -7.93
C ALA A 176 -17.80 20.90 -8.95
N ARG A 177 -19.02 21.32 -8.68
CA ARG A 177 -20.17 21.14 -9.59
C ARG A 177 -19.95 21.88 -10.91
N SER A 178 -19.49 23.15 -10.86
CA SER A 178 -19.17 23.93 -12.06
C SER A 178 -18.10 23.24 -12.91
N ASN A 179 -17.05 22.68 -12.28
CA ASN A 179 -16.00 21.96 -13.00
C ASN A 179 -16.52 20.66 -13.62
N LEU A 180 -17.40 19.95 -12.95
CA LEU A 180 -18.05 18.76 -13.49
C LEU A 180 -18.88 19.10 -14.73
N HIS A 181 -19.73 20.13 -14.66
CA HIS A 181 -20.53 20.59 -15.81
C HIS A 181 -19.66 21.08 -16.99
N LYS A 182 -18.55 21.76 -16.70
CA LYS A 182 -17.58 22.14 -17.76
C LYS A 182 -16.98 20.92 -18.44
N ALA A 183 -16.67 19.86 -17.66
CA ALA A 183 -16.15 18.62 -18.23
C ALA A 183 -17.18 17.96 -19.16
N TYR A 184 -18.43 17.81 -18.72
CA TYR A 184 -19.51 17.28 -19.57
C TYR A 184 -19.76 18.12 -20.81
N SER A 185 -19.76 19.45 -20.70
CA SER A 185 -19.91 20.36 -21.84
C SER A 185 -18.77 20.22 -22.83
N LYS A 186 -17.54 19.97 -22.37
CA LYS A 186 -16.40 19.72 -23.24
C LYS A 186 -16.52 18.40 -23.99
N VAL A 187 -16.99 17.33 -23.32
CA VAL A 187 -17.24 16.04 -23.95
C VAL A 187 -18.27 16.18 -25.07
N ARG A 188 -19.42 16.81 -24.77
CA ARG A 188 -20.49 17.05 -25.77
C ARG A 188 -20.02 17.90 -26.95
N ARG A 189 -19.32 19.00 -26.68
CA ARG A 189 -18.86 19.93 -27.73
C ARG A 189 -17.84 19.31 -28.65
N ASN A 190 -17.02 18.40 -28.15
CA ASN A 190 -16.01 17.71 -28.95
C ASN A 190 -16.52 16.39 -29.54
N GLU A 191 -17.83 16.10 -29.40
CA GLU A 191 -18.46 14.87 -29.90
C GLU A 191 -17.71 13.61 -29.49
N LEU A 192 -17.17 13.60 -28.24
CA LEU A 192 -16.40 12.47 -27.76
C LEU A 192 -17.37 11.34 -27.42
N ASP A 193 -17.22 10.21 -28.10
CA ASP A 193 -17.86 8.96 -27.70
C ASP A 193 -17.10 8.39 -26.51
N MET A 194 -17.74 8.44 -25.35
CA MET A 194 -17.16 7.96 -24.11
C MET A 194 -17.97 6.79 -23.55
N SER A 195 -17.33 5.66 -23.41
CA SER A 195 -17.92 4.51 -22.75
C SER A 195 -17.07 4.07 -21.54
N LEU A 196 -17.72 3.68 -20.46
CA LEU A 196 -17.05 3.12 -19.30
C LEU A 196 -17.11 1.59 -19.38
N LYS A 197 -15.94 0.97 -19.53
CA LYS A 197 -15.81 -0.48 -19.43
C LYS A 197 -15.24 -0.87 -18.06
N VAL A 198 -16.03 -1.54 -17.25
CA VAL A 198 -15.62 -2.04 -15.92
C VAL A 198 -15.25 -3.51 -16.06
N ILE A 199 -14.02 -3.86 -15.71
CA ILE A 199 -13.51 -5.22 -15.75
C ILE A 199 -13.11 -5.64 -14.35
N LYS A 200 -13.78 -6.64 -13.81
CA LYS A 200 -13.43 -7.24 -12.51
C LYS A 200 -12.39 -8.35 -12.72
N GLY A 201 -11.44 -8.45 -11.79
CA GLY A 201 -10.44 -9.53 -11.84
C GLY A 201 -11.02 -10.95 -11.67
N PRO A 202 -10.27 -12.00 -12.00
CA PRO A 202 -8.90 -11.99 -12.51
C PRO A 202 -8.82 -11.44 -13.93
N PHE A 203 -7.84 -10.56 -14.15
CA PHE A 203 -7.69 -9.89 -15.42
C PHE A 203 -6.83 -10.72 -16.37
N THR A 204 -7.42 -11.30 -17.40
CA THR A 204 -6.75 -12.22 -18.34
C THR A 204 -6.36 -11.57 -19.68
N ASP A 205 -6.98 -10.45 -20.03
CA ASP A 205 -6.75 -9.77 -21.31
C ASP A 205 -5.44 -8.96 -21.29
N LYS A 206 -4.39 -9.57 -21.83
CA LYS A 206 -3.05 -8.96 -21.94
C LYS A 206 -3.02 -7.82 -22.96
N ALA A 207 -3.86 -7.85 -23.99
CA ALA A 207 -3.88 -6.82 -25.04
C ALA A 207 -4.42 -5.51 -24.45
N LEU A 208 -5.53 -5.57 -23.74
CA LEU A 208 -6.14 -4.41 -23.09
C LEU A 208 -5.20 -3.80 -22.04
N LEU A 209 -4.52 -4.65 -21.25
CA LEU A 209 -3.53 -4.17 -20.29
C LEU A 209 -2.35 -3.47 -20.96
N SER A 210 -1.87 -4.02 -22.10
CA SER A 210 -0.81 -3.40 -22.89
C SER A 210 -1.24 -2.05 -23.43
N GLU A 211 -2.48 -1.91 -23.88
CA GLU A 211 -3.04 -0.66 -24.36
C GLU A 211 -3.14 0.40 -23.26
N ALA A 212 -3.69 0.03 -22.10
CA ALA A 212 -3.72 0.90 -20.93
C ALA A 212 -2.32 1.40 -20.56
N MET A 213 -1.32 0.52 -20.62
CA MET A 213 0.07 0.88 -20.36
C MET A 213 0.65 1.85 -21.41
N LYS A 214 0.29 1.70 -22.68
CA LYS A 214 0.69 2.66 -23.74
C LYS A 214 0.13 4.05 -23.47
N ILE A 215 -1.16 4.13 -23.11
CA ILE A 215 -1.83 5.39 -22.76
C ILE A 215 -1.14 6.04 -21.55
N TYR A 216 -0.91 5.27 -20.49
CA TYR A 216 -0.21 5.77 -19.30
C TYR A 216 1.18 6.32 -19.64
N THR A 217 1.95 5.57 -20.42
CA THR A 217 3.32 5.98 -20.82
C THR A 217 3.32 7.25 -21.66
N LYS A 218 2.39 7.34 -22.61
CA LYS A 218 2.22 8.54 -23.45
C LYS A 218 1.93 9.76 -22.57
N ARG A 219 0.97 9.65 -21.65
CA ARG A 219 0.62 10.73 -20.73
C ARG A 219 1.78 11.16 -19.84
N GLU A 220 2.56 10.19 -19.31
CA GLU A 220 3.71 10.52 -18.46
C GLU A 220 4.85 11.17 -19.24
N SER A 221 5.07 10.80 -20.50
CA SER A 221 6.06 11.44 -21.36
C SER A 221 5.66 12.89 -21.69
N GLU A 222 4.39 13.11 -22.04
CA GLU A 222 3.85 14.44 -22.32
C GLU A 222 3.91 15.36 -21.10
N ARG A 223 3.54 14.85 -19.91
CA ARG A 223 3.56 15.60 -18.66
C ARG A 223 4.95 16.06 -18.25
N LYS A 224 5.99 15.31 -18.58
CA LYS A 224 7.36 15.60 -18.13
C LYS A 224 8.17 16.35 -19.20
N ASN A 225 7.60 16.59 -20.37
CA ASN A 225 8.31 17.19 -21.50
C ASN A 225 9.71 16.57 -21.72
N ARG A 226 9.84 15.26 -21.45
CA ARG A 226 11.09 14.51 -21.50
C ARG A 226 10.99 13.41 -22.55
N ARG A 227 12.01 13.31 -23.41
CA ARG A 227 12.28 12.07 -24.14
C ARG A 227 12.40 10.93 -23.13
N MET A 228 11.87 9.76 -23.48
CA MET A 228 11.97 8.57 -22.63
C MET A 228 13.43 8.17 -22.46
N ASP A 229 14.06 8.67 -21.42
CA ASP A 229 15.37 8.19 -21.00
C ASP A 229 15.25 6.77 -20.44
N PHE A 230 16.35 6.05 -20.39
CA PHE A 230 16.43 4.65 -19.95
C PHE A 230 15.78 4.39 -18.57
N ILE A 231 15.86 5.35 -17.64
CA ILE A 231 15.28 5.26 -16.29
C ILE A 231 13.74 5.19 -16.31
N PRO A 232 13.00 6.02 -17.07
CA PRO A 232 11.56 5.84 -17.25
C PRO A 232 11.18 4.50 -17.88
N TYR A 233 11.97 3.99 -18.82
CA TYR A 233 11.74 2.68 -19.44
C TYR A 233 11.81 1.53 -18.40
N ILE A 234 12.79 1.54 -17.51
CA ILE A 234 12.91 0.57 -16.43
C ILE A 234 11.71 0.70 -15.47
N LYS A 235 11.34 1.92 -15.09
CA LYS A 235 10.16 2.16 -14.24
C LYS A 235 8.88 1.70 -14.91
N HIS A 236 8.75 1.88 -16.21
CA HIS A 236 7.62 1.42 -17.00
C HIS A 236 7.52 -0.12 -17.01
N ARG A 237 8.61 -0.82 -17.33
CA ARG A 237 8.63 -2.29 -17.29
C ARG A 237 8.29 -2.83 -15.90
N TYR A 238 8.75 -2.15 -14.89
CA TYR A 238 8.46 -2.44 -13.51
C TYR A 238 6.99 -2.27 -13.16
N PHE A 239 6.41 -1.12 -13.51
CA PHE A 239 4.99 -0.87 -13.31
C PHE A 239 4.14 -1.88 -14.10
N SER A 240 4.53 -2.20 -15.32
CA SER A 240 3.88 -3.23 -16.14
C SER A 240 3.93 -4.61 -15.48
N ALA A 241 5.08 -4.99 -14.93
CA ALA A 241 5.23 -6.25 -14.22
C ALA A 241 4.35 -6.29 -12.96
N LEU A 242 4.25 -5.18 -12.23
CA LEU A 242 3.41 -5.07 -11.05
C LEU A 242 1.93 -5.10 -11.39
N VAL A 243 1.49 -4.33 -12.39
CA VAL A 243 0.10 -4.35 -12.87
C VAL A 243 -0.24 -5.75 -13.39
N TRP A 244 0.70 -6.40 -14.08
CA TRP A 244 0.53 -7.79 -14.52
C TRP A 244 0.44 -8.77 -13.34
N ALA A 245 1.20 -8.53 -12.29
CA ALA A 245 1.13 -9.32 -11.06
C ALA A 245 -0.19 -9.12 -10.32
N MET A 246 -0.67 -7.88 -10.26
CA MET A 246 -1.95 -7.52 -9.65
C MET A 246 -3.15 -8.16 -10.34
N LYS A 247 -3.06 -8.51 -11.63
CA LYS A 247 -4.13 -9.22 -12.35
C LYS A 247 -4.53 -10.54 -11.70
N ASN A 248 -3.60 -11.19 -10.99
CA ASN A 248 -3.83 -12.47 -10.34
C ASN A 248 -4.49 -12.31 -8.96
N ILE A 249 -4.66 -11.07 -8.48
CA ILE A 249 -5.31 -10.76 -7.21
C ILE A 249 -6.79 -10.47 -7.50
N ALA A 250 -7.51 -11.51 -7.87
CA ALA A 250 -8.84 -11.46 -8.47
C ALA A 250 -9.90 -10.70 -7.69
N SER A 251 -9.82 -10.71 -6.38
CA SER A 251 -10.91 -10.25 -5.51
C SER A 251 -10.85 -8.77 -5.12
N HIS A 252 -9.73 -8.08 -5.41
CA HIS A 252 -9.46 -6.76 -4.84
C HIS A 252 -9.34 -5.62 -5.86
N TYR A 253 -9.35 -5.91 -7.16
CA TYR A 253 -9.14 -4.89 -8.19
C TYR A 253 -10.27 -4.85 -9.20
N THR A 254 -10.72 -3.64 -9.47
CA THR A 254 -11.58 -3.30 -10.58
C THR A 254 -10.84 -2.32 -11.47
N PHE A 255 -10.70 -2.66 -12.74
CA PHE A 255 -10.13 -1.76 -13.74
C PHE A 255 -11.26 -1.04 -14.47
N CYS A 256 -11.19 0.29 -14.49
CA CYS A 256 -12.11 1.13 -15.23
C CYS A 256 -11.37 1.75 -16.42
N PHE A 257 -11.92 1.58 -17.61
CA PHE A 257 -11.43 2.18 -18.85
C PHE A 257 -12.49 3.15 -19.38
N PHE A 258 -12.05 4.34 -19.72
CA PHE A 258 -12.89 5.41 -20.25
C PHE A 258 -12.53 5.67 -21.70
#